data_b503bbd4558f879b843008ca18ea2976
#
_entry.id   b503bbd4558f879b843008ca18ea2976
#
_cell.length_a   1.000
_cell.length_b   1.000
_cell.length_c   1.000
_cell.angle_alpha   90.00
_cell.angle_beta   90.00
_cell.angle_gamma   90.00
#
_symmetry.space_group_name_H-M   'P 1'
#
loop_
_entity.id
_entity.type
_entity.pdbx_description
1 polymer ?
#
loop_
_entity_poly.entity_id
_entity_poly.type
_entity_poly.pdbx_seq_one_letter_code
_entity_poly.pdbx_strand_id
1 'polypeptide(L)'
;MNKYAISREFFPWNLFAPPISEKFLTLSVPHMKPPKRLWRDKKLDVITHSIVSCDGEKFPCFVLSPKSISEKAPCLIYLHGGGFVLEAAGYHYDNAMRYAKEVGCRVVFPLYRLAPRHPFPAFFEDCYAASCWAYDHADELGIDTEHIGIGGDSAGATLAVGVCLMSRERKHPIRFRFQMLPYPFLDARNESDSCKRFTDTPMWNSTLSDRIGSMTKVDKNDPNYVWYSPVEADSFEGLPPAYIETAEFDCLHDDGILYAELLRKAGIDVTLNETKRTMHGFDIATKAPTTLSAMVQRISFMKRMI
;
A
#
# COMPACT_ATOMS: atom_id res chain seq x y z
N MET A 1 23.35 -20.90 6.89
CA MET A 1 23.36 -19.61 7.60
C MET A 1 22.65 -18.61 6.71
N ASN A 2 21.78 -17.79 7.29
CA ASN A 2 21.09 -16.74 6.49
C ASN A 2 22.17 -15.74 6.03
N LYS A 3 22.25 -15.46 4.74
CA LYS A 3 23.22 -14.53 4.14
C LYS A 3 23.08 -13.11 4.74
N TYR A 4 21.86 -12.77 5.12
CA TYR A 4 21.50 -11.48 5.72
C TYR A 4 21.20 -11.66 7.22
N ALA A 5 21.51 -10.67 8.04
CA ALA A 5 21.25 -10.70 9.48
C ALA A 5 19.77 -10.47 9.86
N ILE A 6 18.85 -10.99 9.03
CA ILE A 6 17.39 -10.89 9.26
C ILE A 6 17.03 -11.63 10.55
N SER A 7 16.14 -11.05 11.34
CA SER A 7 15.72 -11.61 12.63
C SER A 7 15.03 -12.97 12.46
N ARG A 8 15.33 -13.91 13.40
CA ARG A 8 14.69 -15.23 13.42
C ARG A 8 13.19 -15.19 13.74
N GLU A 9 12.70 -14.09 14.29
CA GLU A 9 11.27 -13.91 14.56
C GLU A 9 10.39 -13.96 13.32
N PHE A 10 10.98 -13.75 12.14
CA PHE A 10 10.29 -13.81 10.84
C PHE A 10 10.28 -15.22 10.22
N PHE A 11 10.78 -16.25 10.91
CA PHE A 11 10.70 -17.62 10.40
C PHE A 11 9.23 -18.08 10.21
N PRO A 12 8.89 -18.79 9.10
CA PRO A 12 9.74 -19.26 8.01
C PRO A 12 9.95 -18.24 6.85
N TRP A 13 9.35 -17.08 6.90
CA TRP A 13 9.31 -16.09 5.81
C TRP A 13 10.70 -15.55 5.43
N ASN A 14 11.63 -15.54 6.38
CA ASN A 14 13.02 -15.12 6.16
C ASN A 14 13.87 -16.14 5.36
N LEU A 15 13.27 -17.21 4.86
CA LEU A 15 13.93 -18.22 4.04
C LEU A 15 13.34 -18.32 2.62
N PHE A 16 12.28 -17.57 2.33
CA PHE A 16 11.46 -17.79 1.16
C PHE A 16 11.36 -16.53 0.30
N ALA A 17 11.61 -16.68 -1.01
CA ALA A 17 11.23 -15.71 -2.03
C ALA A 17 10.16 -16.35 -2.93
N PRO A 18 8.98 -15.72 -3.14
CA PRO A 18 7.92 -16.31 -3.93
C PRO A 18 8.37 -16.50 -5.39
N PRO A 19 8.10 -17.67 -6.02
CA PRO A 19 8.49 -17.92 -7.40
C PRO A 19 7.52 -17.22 -8.38
N ILE A 20 7.48 -15.90 -8.34
CA ILE A 20 6.57 -15.11 -9.16
C ILE A 20 7.00 -15.22 -10.63
N SER A 21 6.13 -15.76 -11.48
CA SER A 21 6.26 -15.81 -12.93
C SER A 21 4.89 -15.65 -13.55
N GLU A 22 4.80 -15.24 -14.82
CA GLU A 22 3.52 -15.13 -15.52
C GLU A 22 2.73 -16.44 -15.49
N LYS A 23 3.43 -17.57 -15.69
CA LYS A 23 2.83 -18.91 -15.57
C LYS A 23 2.34 -19.21 -14.15
N PHE A 24 3.10 -18.80 -13.13
CA PHE A 24 2.68 -18.94 -11.72
C PHE A 24 1.42 -18.11 -11.45
N LEU A 25 1.37 -16.86 -11.89
CA LEU A 25 0.23 -15.97 -11.72
C LEU A 25 -1.02 -16.49 -12.44
N THR A 26 -0.85 -17.07 -13.64
CA THR A 26 -1.97 -17.57 -14.45
C THR A 26 -2.51 -18.91 -13.94
N LEU A 27 -1.63 -19.79 -13.41
CA LEU A 27 -2.01 -21.17 -13.07
C LEU A 27 -2.10 -21.45 -11.57
N SER A 28 -1.39 -20.68 -10.74
CA SER A 28 -1.15 -21.02 -9.35
C SER A 28 -1.58 -19.95 -8.33
N VAL A 29 -2.02 -18.77 -8.79
CA VAL A 29 -2.74 -17.85 -7.92
C VAL A 29 -4.22 -18.20 -8.05
N PRO A 30 -4.69 -19.22 -7.29
CA PRO A 30 -6.12 -19.35 -7.08
C PRO A 30 -6.52 -18.04 -6.41
N HIS A 31 -7.59 -17.44 -6.84
CA HIS A 31 -8.16 -16.25 -6.24
C HIS A 31 -8.03 -16.34 -4.73
N MET A 32 -7.14 -15.53 -4.14
CA MET A 32 -6.92 -15.51 -2.70
C MET A 32 -8.18 -14.95 -2.07
N LYS A 33 -9.09 -15.86 -1.73
CA LYS A 33 -10.38 -15.45 -1.15
C LYS A 33 -10.14 -14.72 0.16
N PRO A 34 -10.86 -13.62 0.39
CA PRO A 34 -10.83 -12.94 1.67
C PRO A 34 -11.04 -13.93 2.82
N PRO A 35 -10.26 -13.84 3.89
CA PRO A 35 -10.30 -14.81 4.97
C PRO A 35 -11.65 -14.77 5.72
N LYS A 36 -12.22 -15.90 6.06
CA LYS A 36 -13.51 -15.98 6.77
C LYS A 36 -13.58 -15.16 8.05
N ARG A 37 -12.43 -14.93 8.70
CA ARG A 37 -12.34 -14.09 9.91
C ARG A 37 -12.74 -12.63 9.67
N LEU A 38 -12.61 -12.12 8.45
CA LEU A 38 -13.04 -10.77 8.07
C LEU A 38 -14.53 -10.53 8.42
N TRP A 39 -15.40 -11.50 8.07
CA TRP A 39 -16.84 -11.40 8.35
C TRP A 39 -17.27 -11.95 9.72
N ARG A 40 -16.35 -12.62 10.43
CA ARG A 40 -16.62 -13.20 11.75
C ARG A 40 -16.18 -12.34 12.91
N ASP A 41 -15.51 -11.23 12.64
CA ASP A 41 -15.08 -10.30 13.70
C ASP A 41 -16.31 -9.63 14.32
N LYS A 42 -16.53 -9.87 15.61
CA LYS A 42 -17.70 -9.34 16.34
C LYS A 42 -17.66 -7.82 16.55
N LYS A 43 -16.51 -7.18 16.32
CA LYS A 43 -16.29 -5.74 16.54
C LYS A 43 -16.35 -4.94 15.25
N LEU A 44 -16.44 -5.60 14.09
CA LEU A 44 -16.46 -4.96 12.78
C LEU A 44 -17.75 -5.30 12.04
N ASP A 45 -18.26 -4.33 11.30
CA ASP A 45 -19.16 -4.53 10.17
C ASP A 45 -18.34 -4.42 8.90
N VAL A 46 -18.54 -5.36 7.98
CA VAL A 46 -17.83 -5.40 6.68
C VAL A 46 -18.86 -5.49 5.58
N ILE A 47 -18.89 -4.45 4.74
CA ILE A 47 -19.81 -4.36 3.60
C ILE A 47 -18.98 -4.42 2.32
N THR A 48 -19.47 -5.17 1.34
CA THR A 48 -18.88 -5.23 0.01
C THR A 48 -19.64 -4.33 -0.93
N HIS A 49 -18.93 -3.41 -1.56
CA HIS A 49 -19.45 -2.53 -2.62
C HIS A 49 -18.84 -2.92 -3.96
N SER A 50 -19.50 -2.53 -5.04
CA SER A 50 -19.02 -2.68 -6.41
C SER A 50 -18.72 -1.28 -6.96
N ILE A 51 -17.46 -0.97 -7.16
CA ILE A 51 -17.01 0.34 -7.65
C ILE A 51 -16.87 0.26 -9.17
N VAL A 52 -17.20 1.34 -9.85
CA VAL A 52 -17.03 1.48 -11.30
C VAL A 52 -15.77 2.28 -11.56
N SER A 53 -14.86 1.73 -12.36
CA SER A 53 -13.64 2.42 -12.80
C SER A 53 -13.92 3.37 -13.98
N CYS A 54 -12.94 4.17 -14.35
CA CYS A 54 -13.05 5.15 -15.44
C CYS A 54 -13.35 4.52 -16.81
N ASP A 55 -13.00 3.24 -17.00
CA ASP A 55 -13.28 2.45 -18.22
C ASP A 55 -14.63 1.71 -18.19
N GLY A 56 -15.43 1.89 -17.13
CA GLY A 56 -16.72 1.24 -16.93
C GLY A 56 -16.67 -0.15 -16.33
N GLU A 57 -15.48 -0.73 -16.15
CA GLU A 57 -15.31 -2.01 -15.48
C GLU A 57 -15.58 -1.90 -13.98
N LYS A 58 -16.03 -2.99 -13.39
CA LYS A 58 -16.39 -3.06 -11.97
C LYS A 58 -15.40 -3.90 -11.18
N PHE A 59 -15.07 -3.44 -9.98
CA PHE A 59 -14.25 -4.19 -9.04
C PHE A 59 -14.83 -4.10 -7.62
N PRO A 60 -14.60 -5.13 -6.78
CA PRO A 60 -15.11 -5.14 -5.41
C PRO A 60 -14.27 -4.23 -4.49
N CYS A 61 -14.96 -3.63 -3.52
CA CYS A 61 -14.34 -2.83 -2.48
C CYS A 61 -14.99 -3.16 -1.14
N PHE A 62 -14.18 -3.44 -0.12
CA PHE A 62 -14.67 -3.63 1.24
C PHE A 62 -14.64 -2.31 2.02
N VAL A 63 -15.71 -2.07 2.76
CA VAL A 63 -15.74 -1.02 3.79
C VAL A 63 -15.83 -1.71 5.14
N LEU A 64 -14.77 -1.53 5.94
CA LEU A 64 -14.69 -2.06 7.30
C LEU A 64 -15.02 -0.93 8.28
N SER A 65 -16.03 -1.12 9.11
CA SER A 65 -16.46 -0.12 10.10
C SER A 65 -16.48 -0.75 11.50
N PRO A 66 -15.81 -0.17 12.50
CA PRO A 66 -16.00 -0.60 13.89
C PRO A 66 -17.46 -0.40 14.32
N LYS A 67 -18.04 -1.38 15.00
CA LYS A 67 -19.45 -1.29 15.48
C LYS A 67 -19.68 -0.17 16.50
N SER A 68 -18.64 0.25 17.17
CA SER A 68 -18.68 1.34 18.17
C SER A 68 -18.25 2.70 17.61
N ILE A 69 -18.23 2.84 16.26
CA ILE A 69 -17.76 4.07 15.64
C ILE A 69 -18.86 5.14 15.66
N SER A 70 -18.46 6.42 15.70
CA SER A 70 -19.36 7.55 15.56
C SER A 70 -20.04 7.59 14.18
N GLU A 71 -21.16 8.30 14.08
CA GLU A 71 -21.92 8.45 12.85
C GLU A 71 -21.04 9.00 11.71
N LYS A 72 -20.27 10.08 11.99
CA LYS A 72 -19.20 10.56 11.13
C LYS A 72 -17.83 10.21 11.76
N ALA A 73 -16.99 9.57 11.02
CA ALA A 73 -15.68 9.08 11.48
C ALA A 73 -14.60 9.23 10.43
N PRO A 74 -13.33 9.31 10.84
CA PRO A 74 -12.19 9.29 9.94
C PRO A 74 -12.20 8.08 9.02
N CYS A 75 -11.51 8.19 7.89
CA CYS A 75 -11.39 7.11 6.91
C CYS A 75 -9.93 6.89 6.50
N LEU A 76 -9.56 5.64 6.35
CA LEU A 76 -8.33 5.22 5.68
C LEU A 76 -8.67 4.52 4.38
N ILE A 77 -8.17 5.04 3.26
CA ILE A 77 -8.12 4.29 2.00
C ILE A 77 -6.87 3.41 2.08
N TYR A 78 -7.04 2.08 2.17
CA TYR A 78 -5.92 1.16 2.35
C TYR A 78 -5.74 0.28 1.12
N LEU A 79 -4.61 0.44 0.44
CA LEU A 79 -4.24 -0.21 -0.81
C LEU A 79 -3.23 -1.32 -0.53
N HIS A 80 -3.57 -2.57 -0.87
CA HIS A 80 -2.68 -3.69 -0.57
C HIS A 80 -1.46 -3.76 -1.48
N GLY A 81 -0.37 -4.33 -0.96
CA GLY A 81 0.83 -4.65 -1.73
C GLY A 81 0.66 -5.87 -2.64
N GLY A 82 1.79 -6.34 -3.20
CA GLY A 82 1.82 -7.52 -4.07
C GLY A 82 2.34 -7.24 -5.48
N GLY A 83 3.12 -6.18 -5.67
CA GLY A 83 3.77 -5.86 -6.94
C GLY A 83 2.80 -5.62 -8.10
N PHE A 84 1.58 -5.16 -7.83
CA PHE A 84 0.51 -4.94 -8.81
C PHE A 84 0.01 -6.22 -9.52
N VAL A 85 0.50 -7.41 -9.11
CA VAL A 85 0.21 -8.71 -9.76
C VAL A 85 -0.36 -9.75 -8.81
N LEU A 86 -0.19 -9.59 -7.49
CA LEU A 86 -0.70 -10.50 -6.47
C LEU A 86 -1.95 -9.91 -5.81
N GLU A 87 -2.94 -10.77 -5.57
CA GLU A 87 -4.12 -10.40 -4.77
C GLU A 87 -3.77 -10.14 -3.31
N ALA A 88 -4.67 -9.48 -2.60
CA ALA A 88 -4.51 -9.21 -1.18
C ALA A 88 -4.32 -10.49 -0.37
N ALA A 89 -3.18 -10.63 0.29
CA ALA A 89 -2.88 -11.74 1.18
C ALA A 89 -3.58 -11.60 2.54
N GLY A 90 -3.64 -12.70 3.30
CA GLY A 90 -4.34 -12.73 4.58
C GLY A 90 -3.92 -11.63 5.57
N TYR A 91 -2.64 -11.26 5.60
CA TYR A 91 -2.13 -10.23 6.50
C TYR A 91 -2.60 -8.81 6.14
N HIS A 92 -2.86 -8.51 4.85
CA HIS A 92 -3.44 -7.22 4.46
C HIS A 92 -4.82 -7.02 5.08
N TYR A 93 -5.66 -8.07 5.09
CA TYR A 93 -6.96 -8.03 5.77
C TYR A 93 -6.79 -7.88 7.29
N ASP A 94 -5.80 -8.54 7.89
CA ASP A 94 -5.51 -8.39 9.32
C ASP A 94 -5.08 -6.95 9.66
N ASN A 95 -4.25 -6.34 8.81
CA ASN A 95 -3.83 -4.95 8.92
C ASN A 95 -5.05 -4.01 8.79
N ALA A 96 -5.89 -4.18 7.76
CA ALA A 96 -7.11 -3.38 7.57
C ALA A 96 -8.05 -3.47 8.79
N MET A 97 -8.31 -4.69 9.29
CA MET A 97 -9.12 -4.92 10.48
C MET A 97 -8.52 -4.27 11.73
N ARG A 98 -7.20 -4.28 11.84
CA ARG A 98 -6.48 -3.69 12.95
C ARG A 98 -6.53 -2.17 12.89
N TYR A 99 -6.26 -1.57 11.73
CA TYR A 99 -6.41 -0.13 11.51
C TYR A 99 -7.82 0.34 11.87
N ALA A 100 -8.85 -0.32 11.34
CA ALA A 100 -10.23 0.03 11.65
C ALA A 100 -10.48 0.05 13.17
N LYS A 101 -10.10 -1.01 13.88
CA LYS A 101 -10.38 -1.17 15.32
C LYS A 101 -9.53 -0.28 16.22
N GLU A 102 -8.23 -0.19 15.94
CA GLU A 102 -7.28 0.46 16.85
C GLU A 102 -7.13 1.95 16.57
N VAL A 103 -7.29 2.40 15.34
CA VAL A 103 -7.37 3.83 15.00
C VAL A 103 -8.77 4.37 15.32
N GLY A 104 -9.81 3.56 15.13
CA GLY A 104 -11.20 3.99 15.25
C GLY A 104 -11.66 4.73 14.00
N CYS A 105 -11.33 4.21 12.84
CA CYS A 105 -11.68 4.78 11.54
C CYS A 105 -12.41 3.76 10.66
N ARG A 106 -13.08 4.22 9.63
CA ARG A 106 -13.51 3.35 8.53
C ARG A 106 -12.33 3.04 7.64
N VAL A 107 -12.27 1.80 7.12
CA VAL A 107 -11.25 1.41 6.16
C VAL A 107 -11.92 1.04 4.85
N VAL A 108 -11.61 1.77 3.80
CA VAL A 108 -11.99 1.47 2.41
C VAL A 108 -10.86 0.67 1.79
N PHE A 109 -11.16 -0.57 1.41
CA PHE A 109 -10.17 -1.56 0.97
C PHE A 109 -10.56 -2.09 -0.42
N PRO A 110 -10.13 -1.43 -1.51
CA PRO A 110 -10.43 -1.86 -2.87
C PRO A 110 -9.62 -3.09 -3.25
N LEU A 111 -10.27 -4.04 -3.92
CA LEU A 111 -9.62 -5.15 -4.60
C LEU A 111 -9.41 -4.73 -6.07
N TYR A 112 -8.48 -3.84 -6.28
CA TYR A 112 -8.17 -3.27 -7.58
C TYR A 112 -7.70 -4.34 -8.58
N ARG A 113 -7.91 -4.12 -9.86
CA ARG A 113 -7.52 -5.04 -10.94
C ARG A 113 -6.01 -5.11 -11.07
N LEU A 114 -5.50 -6.28 -11.44
CA LEU A 114 -4.07 -6.61 -11.38
C LEU A 114 -3.48 -6.88 -12.78
N ALA A 115 -2.22 -6.52 -12.94
CA ALA A 115 -1.40 -6.97 -14.06
C ALA A 115 -1.10 -8.49 -13.95
N PRO A 116 -0.75 -9.18 -15.04
CA PRO A 116 -0.67 -8.67 -16.41
C PRO A 116 -2.02 -8.59 -17.12
N ARG A 117 -3.11 -9.09 -16.50
CA ARG A 117 -4.45 -9.12 -17.11
C ARG A 117 -5.01 -7.72 -17.33
N HIS A 118 -4.77 -6.84 -16.39
CA HIS A 118 -5.12 -5.42 -16.45
C HIS A 118 -3.84 -4.60 -16.24
N PRO A 119 -3.14 -4.23 -17.34
CA PRO A 119 -1.87 -3.52 -17.24
C PRO A 119 -2.05 -2.09 -16.77
N PHE A 120 -0.93 -1.38 -16.55
CA PHE A 120 -0.93 0.06 -16.30
C PHE A 120 -1.79 0.80 -17.38
N PRO A 121 -2.60 1.80 -17.00
CA PRO A 121 -2.76 2.37 -15.66
C PRO A 121 -3.96 1.81 -14.86
N ALA A 122 -4.57 0.68 -15.26
CA ALA A 122 -5.84 0.19 -14.72
C ALA A 122 -5.89 0.12 -13.18
N PHE A 123 -4.83 -0.39 -12.54
CA PHE A 123 -4.76 -0.51 -11.08
C PHE A 123 -4.67 0.86 -10.36
N PHE A 124 -4.08 1.89 -10.97
CA PHE A 124 -4.12 3.26 -10.45
C PHE A 124 -5.51 3.88 -10.59
N GLU A 125 -6.12 3.72 -11.75
CA GLU A 125 -7.46 4.24 -12.02
C GLU A 125 -8.52 3.62 -11.08
N ASP A 126 -8.42 2.33 -10.78
CA ASP A 126 -9.30 1.67 -9.82
C ASP A 126 -9.13 2.24 -8.41
N CYS A 127 -7.88 2.42 -7.96
CA CYS A 127 -7.59 2.97 -6.64
C CYS A 127 -8.06 4.44 -6.53
N TYR A 128 -7.87 5.22 -7.59
CA TYR A 128 -8.38 6.59 -7.67
C TYR A 128 -9.92 6.61 -7.65
N ALA A 129 -10.56 5.78 -8.47
CA ALA A 129 -12.02 5.66 -8.50
C ALA A 129 -12.61 5.27 -7.14
N ALA A 130 -11.98 4.32 -6.42
CA ALA A 130 -12.40 3.94 -5.07
C ALA A 130 -12.24 5.09 -4.07
N SER A 131 -11.19 5.89 -4.21
CA SER A 131 -10.95 7.06 -3.35
C SER A 131 -11.98 8.16 -3.58
N CYS A 132 -12.28 8.49 -4.85
CA CYS A 132 -13.32 9.44 -5.21
C CYS A 132 -14.69 8.95 -4.74
N TRP A 133 -15.01 7.67 -5.00
CA TRP A 133 -16.26 7.07 -4.56
C TRP A 133 -16.46 7.16 -3.04
N ALA A 134 -15.42 6.91 -2.25
CA ALA A 134 -15.50 7.02 -0.80
C ALA A 134 -15.79 8.45 -0.33
N TYR A 135 -15.23 9.45 -1.01
CA TYR A 135 -15.51 10.86 -0.76
C TYR A 135 -16.93 11.25 -1.16
N ASP A 136 -17.36 10.86 -2.37
CA ASP A 136 -18.67 11.23 -2.93
C ASP A 136 -19.85 10.59 -2.18
N HIS A 137 -19.61 9.40 -1.57
CA HIS A 137 -20.61 8.68 -0.75
C HIS A 137 -20.34 8.82 0.77
N ALA A 138 -19.61 9.87 1.16
CA ALA A 138 -19.17 10.04 2.54
C ALA A 138 -20.32 10.08 3.55
N ASP A 139 -21.43 10.72 3.21
CA ASP A 139 -22.60 10.78 4.09
C ASP A 139 -23.26 9.40 4.26
N GLU A 140 -23.41 8.62 3.19
CA GLU A 140 -23.95 7.26 3.25
C GLU A 140 -23.04 6.31 4.05
N LEU A 141 -21.73 6.48 3.88
CA LEU A 141 -20.70 5.67 4.53
C LEU A 141 -20.40 6.16 5.95
N GLY A 142 -20.88 7.34 6.33
CA GLY A 142 -20.56 8.00 7.59
C GLY A 142 -19.08 8.41 7.69
N ILE A 143 -18.46 8.80 6.58
CA ILE A 143 -17.07 9.26 6.52
C ILE A 143 -17.02 10.78 6.77
N ASP A 144 -16.07 11.18 7.62
CA ASP A 144 -15.67 12.58 7.75
C ASP A 144 -14.67 12.93 6.64
N THR A 145 -15.10 13.72 5.67
CA THR A 145 -14.30 14.09 4.49
C THR A 145 -13.06 14.92 4.81
N GLU A 146 -13.05 15.61 5.98
CA GLU A 146 -11.90 16.38 6.45
C GLU A 146 -10.82 15.49 7.06
N HIS A 147 -11.13 14.21 7.34
CA HIS A 147 -10.23 13.26 7.99
C HIS A 147 -10.08 11.96 7.17
N ILE A 148 -9.75 12.10 5.89
CA ILE A 148 -9.43 10.96 5.01
C ILE A 148 -7.92 10.85 4.87
N GLY A 149 -7.36 9.72 5.27
CA GLY A 149 -5.98 9.33 5.00
C GLY A 149 -5.91 8.28 3.89
N ILE A 150 -4.73 8.15 3.30
CA ILE A 150 -4.45 7.10 2.32
C ILE A 150 -3.19 6.35 2.74
N GLY A 151 -3.11 5.06 2.44
CA GLY A 151 -1.91 4.30 2.71
C GLY A 151 -1.94 2.94 2.03
N GLY A 152 -0.79 2.30 2.03
CA GLY A 152 -0.63 0.96 1.47
C GLY A 152 0.82 0.53 1.61
N ASP A 153 1.05 -0.75 1.56
CA ASP A 153 2.37 -1.36 1.71
C ASP A 153 2.98 -1.73 0.35
N SER A 154 4.30 -1.59 0.19
CA SER A 154 5.00 -2.01 -1.03
C SER A 154 4.40 -1.31 -2.29
N ALA A 155 3.95 -2.07 -3.29
CA ALA A 155 3.21 -1.55 -4.45
C ALA A 155 1.94 -0.77 -4.07
N GLY A 156 1.30 -1.11 -2.95
CA GLY A 156 0.17 -0.35 -2.40
C GLY A 156 0.56 1.06 -1.96
N ALA A 157 1.80 1.24 -1.51
CA ALA A 157 2.34 2.56 -1.21
C ALA A 157 2.54 3.39 -2.49
N THR A 158 3.02 2.78 -3.57
CA THR A 158 3.10 3.42 -4.89
C THR A 158 1.72 3.90 -5.35
N LEU A 159 0.72 3.01 -5.22
CA LEU A 159 -0.67 3.35 -5.55
C LEU A 159 -1.18 4.52 -4.70
N ALA A 160 -0.87 4.55 -3.41
CA ALA A 160 -1.28 5.63 -2.52
C ALA A 160 -0.67 6.98 -2.94
N VAL A 161 0.64 7.01 -3.24
CA VAL A 161 1.30 8.22 -3.74
C VAL A 161 0.75 8.62 -5.11
N GLY A 162 0.59 7.66 -6.03
CA GLY A 162 0.00 7.90 -7.35
C GLY A 162 -1.40 8.51 -7.26
N VAL A 163 -2.26 7.99 -6.36
CA VAL A 163 -3.59 8.56 -6.12
C VAL A 163 -3.52 9.99 -5.56
N CYS A 164 -2.54 10.29 -4.69
CA CYS A 164 -2.32 11.67 -4.22
C CYS A 164 -1.95 12.61 -5.38
N LEU A 165 -1.06 12.17 -6.28
CA LEU A 165 -0.69 12.91 -7.49
C LEU A 165 -1.91 13.12 -8.40
N MET A 166 -2.64 12.05 -8.73
CA MET A 166 -3.86 12.08 -9.55
C MET A 166 -4.91 13.04 -8.98
N SER A 167 -5.13 13.00 -7.66
CA SER A 167 -6.10 13.87 -6.98
C SER A 167 -5.73 15.35 -7.11
N ARG A 168 -4.44 15.66 -6.94
CA ARG A 168 -3.91 17.01 -7.13
C ARG A 168 -4.07 17.50 -8.58
N GLU A 169 -3.72 16.66 -9.54
CA GLU A 169 -3.69 16.98 -10.97
C GLU A 169 -5.10 17.08 -11.56
N ARG A 170 -5.98 16.17 -11.17
CA ARG A 170 -7.38 16.12 -11.65
C ARG A 170 -8.31 17.05 -10.89
N LYS A 171 -7.80 17.78 -9.90
CA LYS A 171 -8.53 18.78 -9.10
C LYS A 171 -9.80 18.24 -8.42
N HIS A 172 -9.80 16.94 -8.06
CA HIS A 172 -10.85 16.37 -7.26
C HIS A 172 -10.86 17.02 -5.85
N PRO A 173 -12.03 17.23 -5.20
CA PRO A 173 -12.09 17.88 -3.89
C PRO A 173 -11.44 17.11 -2.76
N ILE A 174 -11.24 15.79 -2.90
CA ILE A 174 -10.60 14.98 -1.85
C ILE A 174 -9.22 15.53 -1.49
N ARG A 175 -9.00 15.70 -0.19
CA ARG A 175 -7.70 16.10 0.39
C ARG A 175 -7.30 15.06 1.41
N PHE A 176 -6.20 14.37 1.15
CA PHE A 176 -5.69 13.39 2.10
C PHE A 176 -4.97 14.08 3.26
N ARG A 177 -5.32 13.71 4.48
CA ARG A 177 -4.69 14.23 5.71
C ARG A 177 -3.27 13.69 5.88
N PHE A 178 -3.01 12.50 5.37
CA PHE A 178 -1.70 11.84 5.43
C PHE A 178 -1.58 10.75 4.38
N GLN A 179 -0.33 10.35 4.13
CA GLN A 179 0.03 9.12 3.41
C GLN A 179 0.84 8.19 4.34
N MET A 180 0.49 6.89 4.40
CA MET A 180 1.15 5.89 5.26
C MET A 180 1.73 4.78 4.39
N LEU A 181 3.07 4.71 4.31
CA LEU A 181 3.84 4.03 3.28
C LEU A 181 4.87 3.03 3.85
N PRO A 182 4.45 1.83 4.32
CA PRO A 182 5.39 0.78 4.72
C PRO A 182 6.16 0.20 3.53
N TYR A 183 7.49 0.14 3.64
CA TYR A 183 8.47 -0.40 2.67
C TYR A 183 8.06 -0.15 1.20
N PRO A 184 7.91 1.12 0.80
CA PRO A 184 7.30 1.50 -0.46
C PRO A 184 8.20 1.21 -1.66
N PHE A 185 7.61 0.81 -2.80
CA PHE A 185 8.23 0.85 -4.11
C PHE A 185 7.93 2.21 -4.75
N LEU A 186 8.92 3.07 -4.94
CA LEU A 186 8.70 4.46 -5.40
C LEU A 186 9.65 4.88 -6.54
N ASP A 187 10.64 4.05 -6.86
CA ASP A 187 11.64 4.30 -7.90
C ASP A 187 11.70 3.12 -8.89
N ALA A 188 11.04 3.27 -10.02
CA ALA A 188 11.01 2.23 -11.04
C ALA A 188 12.30 2.15 -11.89
N ARG A 189 13.29 3.02 -11.67
CA ARG A 189 14.60 2.94 -12.33
C ARG A 189 15.40 1.74 -11.85
N ASN A 190 15.16 1.26 -10.61
CA ASN A 190 15.87 0.15 -9.97
C ASN A 190 17.41 0.35 -9.91
N GLU A 191 17.85 1.59 -9.73
CA GLU A 191 19.28 1.97 -9.77
C GLU A 191 19.89 2.28 -8.40
N SER A 192 19.10 2.26 -7.33
CA SER A 192 19.54 2.54 -5.97
C SER A 192 20.59 1.54 -5.47
N ASP A 193 21.36 1.90 -4.46
CA ASP A 193 22.35 1.01 -3.86
C ASP A 193 21.72 -0.20 -3.18
N SER A 194 20.56 -0.02 -2.54
CA SER A 194 19.78 -1.12 -1.98
C SER A 194 19.30 -2.07 -3.08
N CYS A 195 18.86 -1.58 -4.22
CA CYS A 195 18.45 -2.38 -5.36
C CYS A 195 19.59 -3.24 -5.91
N LYS A 196 20.77 -2.64 -6.10
CA LYS A 196 21.99 -3.35 -6.54
C LYS A 196 22.46 -4.38 -5.52
N ARG A 197 22.34 -4.10 -4.22
CA ARG A 197 22.82 -4.93 -3.13
C ARG A 197 21.91 -6.11 -2.81
N PHE A 198 20.59 -5.94 -2.87
CA PHE A 198 19.59 -6.90 -2.41
C PHE A 198 18.87 -7.62 -3.57
N THR A 199 19.66 -8.43 -4.31
CA THR A 199 19.20 -9.16 -5.50
C THR A 199 18.55 -10.51 -5.18
N ASP A 200 18.71 -11.02 -3.95
CA ASP A 200 18.30 -12.37 -3.52
C ASP A 200 17.77 -12.41 -2.08
N THR A 201 17.34 -11.27 -1.53
CA THR A 201 16.70 -11.23 -0.21
C THR A 201 15.39 -12.03 -0.19
N PRO A 202 15.03 -12.61 0.98
CA PRO A 202 13.74 -13.26 1.16
C PRO A 202 12.56 -12.32 0.90
N MET A 203 11.42 -12.88 0.60
CA MET A 203 10.14 -12.24 0.30
C MET A 203 10.17 -11.39 -0.97
N TRP A 204 11.03 -10.40 -1.07
CA TRP A 204 11.19 -9.53 -2.23
C TRP A 204 12.65 -9.15 -2.45
N ASN A 205 13.03 -8.95 -3.72
CA ASN A 205 14.38 -8.56 -4.12
C ASN A 205 14.34 -7.91 -5.51
N SER A 206 15.44 -7.28 -5.93
CA SER A 206 15.47 -6.55 -7.19
C SER A 206 15.26 -7.44 -8.42
N THR A 207 15.67 -8.71 -8.38
CA THR A 207 15.38 -9.68 -9.46
C THR A 207 13.87 -9.89 -9.64
N LEU A 208 13.10 -9.90 -8.55
CA LEU A 208 11.63 -9.94 -8.61
C LEU A 208 11.05 -8.61 -9.09
N SER A 209 11.59 -7.47 -8.65
CA SER A 209 11.16 -6.15 -9.12
C SER A 209 11.27 -6.01 -10.63
N ASP A 210 12.40 -6.40 -11.23
CA ASP A 210 12.60 -6.37 -12.69
C ASP A 210 11.59 -7.25 -13.43
N ARG A 211 11.36 -8.45 -12.90
CA ARG A 211 10.38 -9.39 -13.48
C ARG A 211 8.96 -8.82 -13.44
N ILE A 212 8.58 -8.22 -12.33
CA ILE A 212 7.26 -7.59 -12.18
C ILE A 212 7.12 -6.36 -13.09
N GLY A 213 8.16 -5.53 -13.19
CA GLY A 213 8.19 -4.40 -14.11
C GLY A 213 7.83 -4.81 -15.54
N SER A 214 8.34 -5.96 -16.02
CA SER A 214 7.99 -6.48 -17.34
C SER A 214 6.52 -6.90 -17.48
N MET A 215 5.85 -7.28 -16.38
CA MET A 215 4.45 -7.73 -16.39
C MET A 215 3.46 -6.56 -16.29
N THR A 216 3.84 -5.47 -15.65
CA THR A 216 2.98 -4.26 -15.52
C THR A 216 2.85 -3.49 -16.83
N LYS A 217 3.79 -3.69 -17.78
CA LYS A 217 3.81 -3.05 -19.11
C LYS A 217 3.78 -1.52 -19.06
N VAL A 218 4.45 -0.95 -18.07
CA VAL A 218 4.56 0.52 -17.95
C VAL A 218 5.56 1.04 -18.98
N ASP A 219 5.12 2.00 -19.79
CA ASP A 219 6.02 2.73 -20.70
C ASP A 219 6.56 3.96 -19.99
N LYS A 220 7.89 4.15 -20.01
CA LYS A 220 8.54 5.34 -19.44
C LYS A 220 8.15 6.66 -20.13
N ASN A 221 7.65 6.57 -21.37
CA ASN A 221 7.17 7.73 -22.12
C ASN A 221 5.67 8.02 -21.89
N ASP A 222 4.98 7.20 -21.08
CA ASP A 222 3.59 7.47 -20.72
C ASP A 222 3.54 8.75 -19.85
N PRO A 223 2.67 9.72 -20.16
CA PRO A 223 2.55 10.95 -19.38
C PRO A 223 2.22 10.71 -17.90
N ASN A 224 1.65 9.56 -17.58
CA ASN A 224 1.29 9.16 -16.22
C ASN A 224 2.37 8.29 -15.54
N TYR A 225 3.53 8.11 -16.17
CA TYR A 225 4.62 7.28 -15.64
C TYR A 225 5.01 7.64 -14.20
N VAL A 226 4.91 8.91 -13.84
CA VAL A 226 5.20 9.41 -12.49
C VAL A 226 4.28 8.83 -11.41
N TRP A 227 3.12 8.28 -11.74
CA TRP A 227 2.30 7.55 -10.77
C TRP A 227 2.97 6.24 -10.37
N TYR A 228 3.67 5.59 -11.31
CA TYR A 228 4.38 4.33 -11.11
C TYR A 228 5.79 4.52 -10.55
N SER A 229 6.45 5.64 -10.85
CA SER A 229 7.76 6.04 -10.34
C SER A 229 7.71 7.42 -9.67
N PRO A 230 7.04 7.53 -8.51
CA PRO A 230 6.73 8.83 -7.89
C PRO A 230 7.92 9.72 -7.58
N VAL A 231 9.11 9.16 -7.34
CA VAL A 231 10.33 9.95 -7.09
C VAL A 231 10.76 10.78 -8.31
N GLU A 232 10.24 10.47 -9.49
CA GLU A 232 10.51 11.18 -10.75
C GLU A 232 9.47 12.26 -11.05
N ALA A 233 8.55 12.56 -10.11
CA ALA A 233 7.59 13.66 -10.28
C ALA A 233 8.29 15.03 -10.24
N ASP A 234 7.84 15.95 -11.10
CA ASP A 234 8.39 17.32 -11.19
C ASP A 234 8.20 18.13 -9.91
N SER A 235 7.17 17.82 -9.13
CA SER A 235 6.86 18.55 -7.89
C SER A 235 6.18 17.64 -6.86
N PHE A 236 6.56 17.82 -5.60
CA PHE A 236 5.95 17.21 -4.43
C PHE A 236 5.06 18.18 -3.66
N GLU A 237 5.00 19.43 -4.09
CA GLU A 237 4.20 20.47 -3.43
C GLU A 237 2.72 20.06 -3.35
N GLY A 238 2.10 20.32 -2.20
CA GLY A 238 0.69 20.00 -1.94
C GLY A 238 0.38 18.52 -1.67
N LEU A 239 1.41 17.64 -1.64
CA LEU A 239 1.21 16.27 -1.17
C LEU A 239 1.01 16.24 0.36
N PRO A 240 0.29 15.25 0.89
CA PRO A 240 0.00 15.17 2.32
C PRO A 240 1.23 14.77 3.15
N PRO A 241 1.28 15.11 4.45
CA PRO A 241 2.26 14.59 5.40
C PRO A 241 2.39 13.07 5.31
N ALA A 242 3.62 12.55 5.51
CA ALA A 242 3.93 11.15 5.28
C ALA A 242 4.44 10.42 6.53
N TYR A 243 3.99 9.18 6.71
CA TYR A 243 4.71 8.16 7.44
C TYR A 243 5.34 7.20 6.43
N ILE A 244 6.64 7.08 6.49
CA ILE A 244 7.42 6.18 5.64
C ILE A 244 8.15 5.19 6.53
N GLU A 245 8.06 3.91 6.20
CA GLU A 245 8.74 2.85 6.93
C GLU A 245 9.59 2.03 5.97
N THR A 246 10.87 1.83 6.29
CA THR A 246 11.77 1.04 5.47
C THR A 246 12.23 -0.20 6.20
N ALA A 247 12.58 -1.26 5.46
CA ALA A 247 13.14 -2.48 6.00
C ALA A 247 14.64 -2.57 5.67
N GLU A 248 15.48 -2.95 6.64
CA GLU A 248 16.94 -2.88 6.50
C GLU A 248 17.48 -3.75 5.36
N PHE A 249 16.93 -4.96 5.16
CA PHE A 249 17.36 -5.91 4.12
C PHE A 249 16.33 -5.96 2.99
N ASP A 250 16.06 -4.81 2.37
CA ASP A 250 15.07 -4.64 1.32
C ASP A 250 15.66 -3.88 0.14
N CYS A 251 15.46 -4.38 -1.07
CA CYS A 251 15.89 -3.68 -2.28
C CYS A 251 15.20 -2.33 -2.48
N LEU A 252 14.04 -2.11 -1.85
CA LEU A 252 13.27 -0.87 -1.89
C LEU A 252 13.60 0.08 -0.71
N HIS A 253 14.60 -0.25 0.11
CA HIS A 253 14.98 0.57 1.27
C HIS A 253 15.24 2.03 0.86
N ASP A 254 16.09 2.22 -0.15
CA ASP A 254 16.53 3.55 -0.56
C ASP A 254 15.44 4.35 -1.28
N ASP A 255 14.43 3.69 -1.86
CA ASP A 255 13.24 4.35 -2.44
C ASP A 255 12.50 5.17 -1.37
N GLY A 256 12.26 4.54 -0.20
CA GLY A 256 11.63 5.21 0.94
C GLY A 256 12.45 6.36 1.49
N ILE A 257 13.77 6.20 1.57
CA ILE A 257 14.70 7.26 2.02
C ILE A 257 14.68 8.44 1.05
N LEU A 258 14.83 8.16 -0.26
CA LEU A 258 14.81 9.19 -1.29
C LEU A 258 13.50 9.98 -1.29
N TYR A 259 12.37 9.27 -1.22
CA TYR A 259 11.06 9.92 -1.19
C TYR A 259 10.87 10.80 0.06
N ALA A 260 11.34 10.33 1.22
CA ALA A 260 11.34 11.13 2.45
C ALA A 260 12.13 12.42 2.31
N GLU A 261 13.29 12.38 1.64
CA GLU A 261 14.10 13.57 1.38
C GLU A 261 13.42 14.54 0.41
N LEU A 262 12.79 14.01 -0.66
CA LEU A 262 12.08 14.84 -1.64
C LEU A 262 10.89 15.56 -1.02
N LEU A 263 10.10 14.86 -0.19
CA LEU A 263 8.99 15.47 0.55
C LEU A 263 9.48 16.56 1.51
N ARG A 264 10.55 16.30 2.28
CA ARG A 264 11.12 17.30 3.20
C ARG A 264 11.63 18.54 2.46
N LYS A 265 12.28 18.36 1.29
CA LYS A 265 12.71 19.49 0.42
C LYS A 265 11.52 20.32 -0.06
N ALA A 266 10.35 19.70 -0.25
CA ALA A 266 9.11 20.39 -0.60
C ALA A 266 8.36 20.97 0.63
N GLY A 267 8.96 20.94 1.83
CA GLY A 267 8.37 21.49 3.05
C GLY A 267 7.27 20.61 3.67
N ILE A 268 7.21 19.34 3.31
CA ILE A 268 6.19 18.39 3.80
C ILE A 268 6.73 17.64 5.02
N ASP A 269 5.89 17.49 6.05
CA ASP A 269 6.23 16.75 7.26
C ASP A 269 6.36 15.26 6.99
N VAL A 270 7.49 14.67 7.41
CA VAL A 270 7.78 13.25 7.24
C VAL A 270 8.22 12.61 8.54
N THR A 271 7.47 11.59 8.96
CA THR A 271 7.88 10.62 9.97
C THR A 271 8.53 9.44 9.26
N LEU A 272 9.84 9.25 9.42
CA LEU A 272 10.59 8.12 8.85
C LEU A 272 10.89 7.10 9.95
N ASN A 273 10.54 5.84 9.71
CA ASN A 273 10.82 4.69 10.58
C ASN A 273 11.69 3.67 9.84
N GLU A 274 12.97 3.61 10.15
CA GLU A 274 13.89 2.62 9.61
C GLU A 274 13.93 1.39 10.52
N THR A 275 13.25 0.30 10.12
CA THR A 275 13.20 -0.93 10.90
C THR A 275 14.49 -1.74 10.71
N LYS A 276 14.99 -2.32 11.82
CA LYS A 276 16.26 -3.06 11.81
C LYS A 276 16.05 -4.56 11.80
N ARG A 277 16.96 -5.27 11.13
CA ARG A 277 16.97 -6.73 10.97
C ARG A 277 15.67 -7.28 10.32
N THR A 278 15.02 -6.46 9.53
CA THR A 278 13.78 -6.73 8.80
C THR A 278 14.06 -6.99 7.32
N MET A 279 13.09 -7.56 6.65
CA MET A 279 13.07 -7.78 5.20
C MET A 279 11.78 -7.18 4.64
N HIS A 280 11.68 -7.07 3.32
CA HIS A 280 10.46 -6.63 2.65
C HIS A 280 9.24 -7.44 3.10
N GLY A 281 8.11 -6.78 3.35
CA GLY A 281 6.87 -7.45 3.76
C GLY A 281 6.98 -8.19 5.10
N PHE A 282 7.85 -7.76 6.01
CA PHE A 282 8.08 -8.44 7.29
C PHE A 282 6.83 -8.57 8.15
N ASP A 283 5.82 -7.76 7.92
CA ASP A 283 4.54 -7.79 8.65
C ASP A 283 3.61 -8.94 8.24
N ILE A 284 3.98 -9.75 7.25
CA ILE A 284 3.37 -11.08 7.06
C ILE A 284 3.52 -11.96 8.31
N ALA A 285 4.59 -11.75 9.08
CA ALA A 285 4.78 -12.35 10.40
C ALA A 285 4.02 -11.52 11.46
N THR A 286 2.71 -11.51 11.39
CA THR A 286 1.79 -10.63 12.15
C THR A 286 1.98 -10.63 13.67
N LYS A 287 2.65 -11.65 14.23
CA LYS A 287 2.91 -11.82 15.67
C LYS A 287 4.36 -11.52 16.07
N ALA A 288 5.23 -11.23 15.12
CA ALA A 288 6.63 -10.92 15.43
C ALA A 288 6.72 -9.60 16.23
N PRO A 289 7.56 -9.54 17.28
CA PRO A 289 7.70 -8.34 18.10
C PRO A 289 7.98 -7.06 17.30
N THR A 290 8.87 -7.13 16.30
CA THR A 290 9.15 -5.99 15.43
C THR A 290 7.93 -5.57 14.62
N THR A 291 7.15 -6.53 14.07
CA THR A 291 5.88 -6.25 13.37
C THR A 291 4.87 -5.56 14.29
N LEU A 292 4.74 -6.04 15.53
CA LEU A 292 3.85 -5.42 16.51
C LEU A 292 4.28 -4.00 16.86
N SER A 293 5.59 -3.77 17.02
CA SER A 293 6.14 -2.43 17.27
C SER A 293 5.90 -1.47 16.10
N ALA A 294 6.18 -1.90 14.87
CA ALA A 294 5.92 -1.12 13.66
C ALA A 294 4.43 -0.76 13.52
N MET A 295 3.54 -1.73 13.78
CA MET A 295 2.10 -1.49 13.75
C MET A 295 1.65 -0.45 14.79
N VAL A 296 2.22 -0.45 15.99
CA VAL A 296 1.95 0.58 17.01
C VAL A 296 2.37 1.96 16.49
N GLN A 297 3.51 2.07 15.83
CA GLN A 297 3.98 3.35 15.27
C GLN A 297 3.06 3.85 14.14
N ARG A 298 2.66 2.98 13.20
CA ARG A 298 1.69 3.29 12.14
C ARG A 298 0.37 3.80 12.72
N ILE A 299 -0.20 3.08 13.69
CA ILE A 299 -1.45 3.46 14.37
C ILE A 299 -1.30 4.78 15.13
N SER A 300 -0.20 4.96 15.84
CA SER A 300 0.07 6.20 16.59
C SER A 300 0.21 7.40 15.65
N PHE A 301 0.85 7.22 14.49
CA PHE A 301 0.92 8.26 13.48
C PHE A 301 -0.50 8.60 12.97
N MET A 302 -1.27 7.62 12.52
CA MET A 302 -2.62 7.85 12.02
C MET A 302 -3.51 8.58 13.04
N LYS A 303 -3.49 8.17 14.33
CA LYS A 303 -4.25 8.83 15.40
C LYS A 303 -3.88 10.30 15.63
N ARG A 304 -2.67 10.71 15.30
CA ARG A 304 -2.27 12.12 15.39
C ARG A 304 -2.75 12.95 14.22
N MET A 305 -3.03 12.30 13.10
CA MET A 305 -3.37 12.97 11.84
C MET A 305 -4.88 13.12 11.61
N ILE A 306 -5.69 12.37 12.36
CA ILE A 306 -7.16 12.32 12.24
C ILE A 306 -7.87 12.73 13.51
#